data_d3a4cf011c121bc52a1d9f73a0811df5
#
_entry.id   d3a4cf011c121bc52a1d9f73a0811df5
#
_cell.length_a   1.000
_cell.length_b   1.000
_cell.length_c   1.000
_cell.angle_alpha   90.00
_cell.angle_beta   90.00
_cell.angle_gamma   90.00
#
_symmetry.space_group_name_H-M   'P 1'
#
loop_
_entity.id
_entity.type
_entity.pdbx_description
1 polymer ?
#
loop_
_entity_poly.entity_id
_entity_poly.type
_entity_poly.pdbx_seq_one_letter_code
_entity_poly.pdbx_strand_id
1 'polypeptide(L)'
;MGMRFRRETVPPPTLNLGASYCRSRGSDVVETARILAVTADPAGIPHVRFSLKIAGPGDAAEEQRTLALDWFRTLYPEPIGA
;
A
#
# COMPACT_ATOMS: atom_id res chain seq x y z
N MET A 1 18.54 -1.69 28.91
CA MET A 1 18.45 -1.78 28.53
C MET A 1 17.89 -1.65 27.80
N GLY A 2 17.52 -1.55 27.44
CA GLY A 2 17.20 -1.50 26.73
C GLY A 2 16.57 -1.27 26.04
N MET A 3 16.51 -1.42 25.82
CA MET A 3 16.10 -1.29 25.12
C MET A 3 15.59 -1.22 24.40
N ARG A 4 15.54 -1.34 24.32
CA ARG A 4 15.16 -1.39 23.62
C ARG A 4 14.57 -1.14 22.95
N PHE A 5 14.34 -1.06 22.84
CA PHE A 5 13.88 -0.96 22.27
C PHE A 5 13.61 -0.69 21.52
N ARG A 6 13.89 -0.52 21.27
CA ARG A 6 13.78 -0.22 20.62
C ARG A 6 13.48 -0.25 19.68
N ARG A 7 13.35 -0.68 19.14
CA ARG A 7 12.89 -0.70 18.32
C ARG A 7 12.09 -0.34 17.90
N GLU A 8 11.82 -0.67 18.08
CA GLU A 8 10.91 -0.20 17.77
C GLU A 8 10.83 0.97 17.40
N THR A 9 11.48 1.47 17.51
CA THR A 9 11.61 2.80 17.11
C THR A 9 11.96 2.96 15.68
N VAL A 10 12.09 1.89 14.98
CA VAL A 10 12.16 1.99 13.55
C VAL A 10 10.76 2.27 13.08
N PRO A 11 10.46 3.49 12.61
CA PRO A 11 9.14 3.73 12.09
C PRO A 11 8.92 2.80 10.93
N PRO A 12 7.69 2.34 10.71
CA PRO A 12 7.42 1.57 9.52
C PRO A 12 7.87 2.38 8.31
N PRO A 13 8.31 1.73 7.25
CA PRO A 13 8.64 2.47 6.04
C PRO A 13 7.50 3.40 5.71
N THR A 14 7.82 4.66 5.54
CA THR A 14 6.81 5.65 5.25
C THR A 14 6.30 5.46 3.84
N LEU A 15 4.99 5.36 3.70
CA LEU A 15 4.39 5.37 2.39
C LEU A 15 4.17 6.81 1.99
N ASN A 16 4.74 7.20 0.87
CA ASN A 16 4.64 8.56 0.38
C ASN A 16 3.34 8.75 -0.37
N LEU A 17 2.67 9.88 -0.13
CA LEU A 17 1.49 10.22 -0.89
C LEU A 17 1.86 10.33 -2.36
N GLY A 18 1.02 9.77 -3.22
CA GLY A 18 1.26 9.77 -4.65
C GLY A 18 2.15 8.65 -5.13
N ALA A 19 2.82 7.94 -4.23
CA ALA A 19 3.62 6.79 -4.63
C ALA A 19 2.72 5.66 -5.08
N SER A 20 3.24 4.84 -5.99
CA SER A 20 2.48 3.72 -6.54
C SER A 20 3.18 2.42 -6.27
N TYR A 21 2.38 1.39 -6.07
CA TYR A 21 2.84 0.04 -5.83
C TYR A 21 2.03 -0.89 -6.69
N CYS A 22 2.58 -2.04 -7.03
CA CYS A 22 1.86 -2.95 -7.92
C CYS A 22 1.99 -4.39 -7.49
N ARG A 23 1.13 -5.21 -8.07
CA ARG A 23 1.27 -6.65 -8.04
C ARG A 23 0.72 -7.22 -9.33
N SER A 24 1.29 -8.33 -9.75
CA SER A 24 0.79 -9.07 -10.89
C SER A 24 -0.21 -10.12 -10.42
N ARG A 25 -1.29 -10.26 -11.15
CA ARG A 25 -2.27 -11.31 -10.90
C ARG A 25 -2.38 -12.14 -12.16
N GLY A 26 -1.62 -13.24 -12.19
CA GLY A 26 -1.53 -14.01 -13.39
C GLY A 26 -0.66 -13.32 -14.42
N SER A 27 -0.74 -13.76 -15.65
CA SER A 27 0.19 -13.30 -16.67
C SER A 27 -0.21 -11.98 -17.30
N ASP A 28 -1.49 -11.61 -17.22
CA ASP A 28 -1.98 -10.51 -18.01
C ASP A 28 -2.67 -9.41 -17.19
N VAL A 29 -2.79 -9.59 -15.89
CA VAL A 29 -3.48 -8.62 -15.05
C VAL A 29 -2.50 -8.00 -14.06
N VAL A 30 -2.47 -6.68 -14.05
CA VAL A 30 -1.63 -5.92 -13.14
C VAL A 30 -2.51 -4.97 -12.35
N GLU A 31 -2.34 -4.97 -11.04
CA GLU A 31 -3.00 -4.02 -10.15
C GLU A 31 -2.00 -2.99 -9.71
N THR A 32 -2.34 -1.72 -9.89
CA THR A 32 -1.52 -0.60 -9.48
C THR A 32 -2.26 0.20 -8.42
N ALA A 33 -1.64 0.35 -7.28
CA ALA A 33 -2.23 1.07 -6.16
C ALA A 33 -1.46 2.36 -5.93
N ARG A 34 -2.16 3.49 -6.00
CA ARG A 34 -1.56 4.79 -5.77
C ARG A 34 -2.03 5.34 -4.43
N ILE A 35 -1.09 5.71 -3.59
CA ILE A 35 -1.39 6.15 -2.23
C ILE A 35 -2.06 7.51 -2.25
N LEU A 36 -3.25 7.58 -1.68
CA LEU A 36 -3.99 8.84 -1.57
C LEU A 36 -3.89 9.43 -0.17
N ALA A 37 -3.93 8.59 0.85
CA ALA A 37 -3.87 9.06 2.23
C ALA A 37 -3.44 7.93 3.14
N VAL A 38 -2.76 8.27 4.21
CA VAL A 38 -2.45 7.33 5.29
C VAL A 38 -3.01 7.94 6.56
N THR A 39 -3.92 7.23 7.21
CA THR A 39 -4.60 7.72 8.41
C THR A 39 -4.61 6.63 9.46
N ALA A 40 -4.75 7.02 10.71
CA ALA A 40 -4.90 6.05 11.79
C ALA A 40 -6.35 5.96 12.19
N ASP A 41 -6.79 4.73 12.51
CA ASP A 41 -8.14 4.56 13.03
C ASP A 41 -8.16 4.94 14.53
N PRO A 42 -9.33 4.88 15.19
CA PRO A 42 -9.39 5.26 16.61
C PRO A 42 -8.50 4.44 17.53
N ALA A 43 -8.14 3.23 17.13
CA ALA A 43 -7.21 2.40 17.89
C ALA A 43 -5.75 2.70 17.56
N GLY A 44 -5.49 3.65 16.66
CA GLY A 44 -4.14 4.00 16.28
C GLY A 44 -3.54 3.13 15.19
N ILE A 45 -4.35 2.26 14.60
CA ILE A 45 -3.86 1.36 13.55
C ILE A 45 -3.84 2.10 12.21
N PRO A 46 -2.68 2.18 11.56
CA PRO A 46 -2.59 2.91 10.30
C PRO A 46 -3.32 2.20 9.17
N HIS A 47 -4.02 2.98 8.38
CA HIS A 47 -4.74 2.50 7.20
C HIS A 47 -4.31 3.34 6.00
N VAL A 48 -4.31 2.69 4.84
CA VAL A 48 -3.95 3.33 3.57
C VAL A 48 -5.19 3.41 2.71
N ARG A 49 -5.50 4.62 2.27
CA ARG A 49 -6.51 4.80 1.22
C ARG A 49 -5.77 4.98 -0.09
N PHE A 50 -6.19 4.26 -1.11
CA PHE A 50 -5.48 4.25 -2.37
C PHE A 50 -6.45 4.12 -3.53
N SER A 51 -6.01 4.61 -4.68
CA SER A 51 -6.70 4.38 -5.93
C SER A 51 -6.12 3.13 -6.56
N LEU A 52 -6.98 2.17 -6.85
CA LEU A 52 -6.57 0.90 -7.43
C LEU A 52 -6.95 0.87 -8.89
N LYS A 53 -5.95 0.69 -9.74
CA LYS A 53 -6.17 0.52 -11.17
C LYS A 53 -5.88 -0.94 -11.52
N ILE A 54 -6.86 -1.58 -12.10
CA ILE A 54 -6.73 -2.97 -12.52
C ILE A 54 -6.72 -2.97 -14.04
N ALA A 55 -5.62 -3.41 -14.62
CA ALA A 55 -5.47 -3.42 -16.07
C ALA A 55 -5.20 -4.83 -16.55
N GLY A 56 -5.91 -5.23 -17.58
CA GLY A 56 -5.74 -6.53 -18.22
C GLY A 56 -6.20 -6.45 -19.64
N PRO A 57 -6.09 -7.58 -20.37
CA PRO A 57 -6.49 -7.59 -21.78
C PRO A 57 -7.96 -7.19 -21.93
N GLY A 58 -8.18 -6.13 -22.65
CA GLY A 58 -9.53 -5.73 -22.99
C GLY A 58 -10.30 -5.00 -21.92
N ASP A 59 -9.75 -4.84 -20.73
CA ASP A 59 -10.48 -4.23 -19.64
C ASP A 59 -9.59 -3.43 -18.73
N ALA A 60 -10.15 -2.35 -18.19
CA ALA A 60 -9.50 -1.57 -17.16
C ALA A 60 -10.56 -1.08 -16.20
N ALA A 61 -10.25 -1.17 -14.91
CA ALA A 61 -11.14 -0.68 -13.87
C ALA A 61 -10.34 0.14 -12.89
N GLU A 62 -10.99 1.11 -12.28
CA GLU A 62 -10.36 1.96 -11.28
C GLU A 62 -11.32 2.19 -10.14
N GLU A 63 -10.83 2.04 -8.91
CA GLU A 63 -11.68 2.24 -7.73
C GLU A 63 -10.80 2.68 -6.57
N GLN A 64 -11.44 3.20 -5.53
CA GLN A 64 -10.73 3.55 -4.31
C GLN A 64 -11.00 2.50 -3.25
N ARG A 65 -9.98 2.18 -2.48
CA ARG A 65 -10.06 1.21 -1.40
C ARG A 65 -9.28 1.70 -0.20
N THR A 66 -9.58 1.11 0.95
CA THR A 66 -8.86 1.37 2.18
C THR A 66 -8.48 0.04 2.81
N LEU A 67 -7.21 -0.10 3.17
CA LEU A 67 -6.70 -1.29 3.82
C LEU A 67 -5.79 -0.90 4.97
N ALA A 68 -5.71 -1.77 5.97
CA ALA A 68 -4.67 -1.61 6.98
C ALA A 68 -3.31 -1.61 6.30
N LEU A 69 -2.39 -0.81 6.82
CA LEU A 69 -1.08 -0.62 6.21
C LEU A 69 -0.35 -1.95 6.01
N ASP A 70 -0.41 -2.84 7.00
CA ASP A 70 0.27 -4.12 6.89
C ASP A 70 -0.29 -4.97 5.77
N TRP A 71 -1.62 -4.96 5.62
CA TRP A 71 -2.24 -5.68 4.51
C TRP A 71 -1.87 -5.08 3.18
N PHE A 72 -1.85 -3.74 3.11
CA PHE A 72 -1.46 -3.08 1.88
C PHE A 72 -0.07 -3.52 1.42
N ARG A 73 0.88 -3.56 2.35
CA ARG A 73 2.24 -3.95 2.00
C ARG A 73 2.32 -5.41 1.56
N THR A 74 1.50 -6.26 2.15
CA THR A 74 1.47 -7.66 1.77
C THR A 74 0.93 -7.83 0.36
N LEU A 75 -0.12 -7.09 0.02
CA LEU A 75 -0.78 -7.25 -1.26
C LEU A 75 -0.06 -6.51 -2.40
N TYR A 76 0.58 -5.38 -2.10
CA TYR A 76 1.23 -4.57 -3.12
C TYR A 76 2.67 -4.29 -2.72
N PRO A 77 3.53 -5.32 -2.80
CA PRO A 77 4.89 -5.20 -2.27
C PRO A 77 5.87 -4.47 -3.17
N GLU A 78 5.55 -4.28 -4.44
CA GLU A 78 6.54 -3.78 -5.39
C GLU A 78 6.30 -2.33 -5.71
N PRO A 79 7.21 -1.43 -5.30
CA PRO A 79 7.09 -0.03 -5.68
C PRO A 79 7.29 0.14 -7.18
N ILE A 80 6.55 1.09 -7.74
CA ILE A 80 6.70 1.44 -9.13
C ILE A 80 7.51 2.71 -9.24
N GLY A 81 8.52 2.65 -9.95
CA GLY A 81 9.23 3.72 -10.35
C GLY A 81 9.82 4.56 -9.92
N ALA A 82 10.23 5.36 -10.01
CA ALA A 82 10.93 6.21 -9.96
C ALA A 82 11.75 6.76 -9.71
#